data_af18c17959f64c755521e1f23d35fcaa
#
_entry.id   af18c17959f64c755521e1f23d35fcaa
#
_cell.length_a   1.000
_cell.length_b   1.000
_cell.length_c   1.000
_cell.angle_alpha   90.00
_cell.angle_beta   90.00
_cell.angle_gamma   90.00
#
_symmetry.space_group_name_H-M   'P 1'
#
loop_
_entity.id
_entity.type
_entity.pdbx_description
1 polymer ?
#
loop_
_entity_poly.entity_id
_entity_poly.type
_entity_poly.pdbx_seq_one_letter_code
_entity_poly.pdbx_strand_id
1 'polypeptide(L)'
;MTMNNLHEYIGLIIAIIVVLIVIAAQIYSFLKTKKKISELEGLFEDVDNLSLKETSITSGILQNKSSLQKFLQNIPSRYSDEDDSGDEYTDLSLIVPQNKNIYGKLGLIIYRTNEYLCKNTGTSADLGILEDICDSQKGALEDEIHNSLNVPLYLGLAGTFVGIITGLIGVDFNQIFGETDNLSGLQHLLY
;
A
#
# COMPACT_ATOMS: atom_id res chain seq x y z
N MET A 1 -29.31 5.46 43.68
CA MET A 1 -28.72 5.56 42.34
C MET A 1 -29.84 5.29 41.37
N THR A 2 -30.38 6.34 40.76
CA THR A 2 -31.58 6.22 39.90
C THR A 2 -31.19 5.59 38.57
N MET A 3 -32.08 4.81 37.95
CA MET A 3 -31.82 4.10 36.68
C MET A 3 -31.37 5.04 35.55
N ASN A 4 -31.76 6.31 35.57
CA ASN A 4 -31.33 7.32 34.60
C ASN A 4 -29.82 7.56 34.62
N ASN A 5 -29.18 7.62 35.80
CA ASN A 5 -27.76 7.83 35.91
C ASN A 5 -26.94 6.66 35.29
N LEU A 6 -27.52 5.42 35.34
CA LEU A 6 -26.82 4.26 34.77
C LEU A 6 -26.75 4.32 33.25
N HIS A 7 -27.79 4.78 32.56
CA HIS A 7 -27.78 4.93 31.10
C HIS A 7 -26.82 6.02 30.62
N GLU A 8 -26.73 7.14 31.37
CA GLU A 8 -25.78 8.20 31.04
C GLU A 8 -24.30 7.72 31.14
N TYR A 9 -23.99 6.96 32.21
CA TYR A 9 -22.64 6.39 32.38
C TYR A 9 -22.31 5.36 31.27
N ILE A 10 -23.27 4.53 30.87
CA ILE A 10 -23.07 3.56 29.79
C ILE A 10 -22.81 4.28 28.45
N GLY A 11 -23.57 5.32 28.13
CA GLY A 11 -23.38 6.13 26.93
C GLY A 11 -22.00 6.80 26.89
N LEU A 12 -21.57 7.36 28.02
CA LEU A 12 -20.24 7.96 28.14
C LEU A 12 -19.12 6.95 27.94
N ILE A 13 -19.24 5.76 28.54
CA ILE A 13 -18.24 4.69 28.39
C ILE A 13 -18.15 4.25 26.93
N ILE A 14 -19.29 4.05 26.26
CA ILE A 14 -19.31 3.69 24.82
C ILE A 14 -18.64 4.77 23.98
N ALA A 15 -18.93 6.04 24.21
CA ALA A 15 -18.32 7.15 23.49
C ALA A 15 -16.79 7.17 23.67
N ILE A 16 -16.30 6.98 24.88
CA ILE A 16 -14.85 6.91 25.16
C ILE A 16 -14.21 5.74 24.42
N ILE A 17 -14.84 4.56 24.44
CA ILE A 17 -14.31 3.37 23.72
C ILE A 17 -14.24 3.64 22.22
N VAL A 18 -15.25 4.23 21.62
CA VAL A 18 -15.26 4.58 20.19
C VAL A 18 -14.14 5.54 19.86
N VAL A 19 -13.95 6.59 20.65
CA VAL A 19 -12.85 7.56 20.45
C VAL A 19 -11.49 6.87 20.52
N LEU A 20 -11.28 5.98 21.50
CA LEU A 20 -10.02 5.23 21.63
C LEU A 20 -9.77 4.32 20.43
N ILE A 21 -10.79 3.66 19.90
CA ILE A 21 -10.70 2.82 18.69
C ILE A 21 -10.29 3.68 17.48
N VAL A 22 -10.93 4.85 17.29
CA VAL A 22 -10.61 5.75 16.18
C VAL A 22 -9.17 6.26 16.28
N ILE A 23 -8.71 6.66 17.46
CA ILE A 23 -7.32 7.10 17.69
C ILE A 23 -6.35 5.95 17.39
N ALA A 24 -6.61 4.74 17.88
CA ALA A 24 -5.76 3.58 17.61
C ALA A 24 -5.68 3.27 16.11
N ALA A 25 -6.80 3.33 15.39
CA ALA A 25 -6.85 3.13 13.94
C ALA A 25 -6.07 4.22 13.18
N GLN A 26 -6.13 5.49 13.62
CA GLN A 26 -5.35 6.59 13.03
C GLN A 26 -3.86 6.40 13.24
N ILE A 27 -3.43 6.02 14.45
CA ILE A 27 -2.01 5.74 14.75
C ILE A 27 -1.51 4.57 13.88
N TYR A 28 -2.29 3.49 13.79
CA TYR A 28 -1.93 2.34 12.94
C TYR A 28 -1.78 2.74 11.47
N SER A 29 -2.73 3.52 10.93
CA SER A 29 -2.68 4.02 9.56
C SER A 29 -1.46 4.91 9.33
N PHE A 30 -1.14 5.80 10.26
CA PHE A 30 0.03 6.66 10.19
C PHE A 30 1.35 5.86 10.16
N LEU A 31 1.49 4.86 11.04
CA LEU A 31 2.69 4.01 11.07
C LEU A 31 2.84 3.21 9.77
N LYS A 32 1.75 2.71 9.23
CA LYS A 32 1.74 2.00 7.93
C LYS A 32 2.16 2.91 6.78
N THR A 33 1.66 4.14 6.74
CA THR A 33 2.01 5.14 5.71
C THR A 33 3.47 5.54 5.83
N LYS A 34 3.97 5.79 7.07
CA LYS A 34 5.38 6.11 7.32
C LYS A 34 6.31 5.00 6.79
N LYS A 35 5.94 3.73 6.99
CA LYS A 35 6.72 2.61 6.47
C LYS A 35 6.80 2.64 4.94
N LYS A 36 5.68 2.92 4.24
CA LYS A 36 5.65 3.02 2.78
C LYS A 36 6.48 4.19 2.24
N ILE A 37 6.47 5.33 2.93
CA ILE A 37 7.31 6.47 2.59
C ILE A 37 8.78 6.08 2.70
N SER A 38 9.17 5.41 3.79
CA SER A 38 10.54 4.92 3.95
C SER A 38 10.94 3.89 2.89
N GLU A 39 10.00 3.06 2.42
CA GLU A 39 10.23 2.13 1.30
C GLU A 39 10.47 2.88 -0.03
N LEU A 40 9.78 4.00 -0.25
CA LEU A 40 9.97 4.84 -1.43
C LEU A 40 11.32 5.60 -1.36
N GLU A 41 11.64 6.19 -0.21
CA GLU A 41 12.91 6.89 0.02
C GLU A 41 14.11 5.96 -0.18
N GLY A 42 14.02 4.73 0.35
CA GLY A 42 15.06 3.70 0.24
C GLY A 42 15.03 2.91 -1.08
N LEU A 43 14.13 3.23 -2.03
CA LEU A 43 13.94 2.40 -3.23
C LEU A 43 15.22 2.17 -4.04
N PHE A 44 16.08 3.19 -4.14
CA PHE A 44 17.31 3.16 -4.90
C PHE A 44 18.58 3.20 -4.03
N GLU A 45 18.46 3.03 -2.72
CA GLU A 45 19.61 3.06 -1.81
C GLU A 45 20.60 1.92 -2.10
N ASP A 46 20.10 0.77 -2.53
CA ASP A 46 20.92 -0.41 -2.83
C ASP A 46 21.39 -0.50 -4.30
N VAL A 47 21.22 0.55 -5.11
CA VAL A 47 21.63 0.52 -6.52
C VAL A 47 23.15 0.32 -6.69
N ASP A 48 23.96 0.87 -5.80
CA ASP A 48 25.41 0.68 -5.80
C ASP A 48 25.84 -0.77 -5.54
N ASN A 49 24.95 -1.58 -4.99
CA ASN A 49 25.12 -3.00 -4.75
C ASN A 49 24.70 -3.88 -5.95
N LEU A 50 24.40 -3.28 -7.11
CA LEU A 50 24.09 -4.00 -8.32
C LEU A 50 25.35 -4.23 -9.16
N SER A 51 25.38 -5.35 -9.86
CA SER A 51 26.45 -5.68 -10.81
C SER A 51 25.85 -6.27 -12.09
N LEU A 52 26.58 -6.16 -13.17
CA LEU A 52 26.26 -6.86 -14.41
C LEU A 52 26.90 -8.24 -14.37
N LYS A 53 26.13 -9.26 -14.69
CA LYS A 53 26.58 -10.63 -14.83
C LYS A 53 26.38 -11.09 -16.26
N GLU A 54 27.46 -11.50 -16.90
CA GLU A 54 27.41 -12.16 -18.21
C GLU A 54 26.86 -13.58 -18.05
N THR A 55 25.89 -13.92 -18.89
CA THR A 55 25.24 -15.23 -18.91
C THR A 55 24.82 -15.55 -20.33
N SER A 56 24.51 -16.82 -20.60
CA SER A 56 23.99 -17.27 -21.88
C SER A 56 22.59 -17.85 -21.69
N ILE A 57 21.70 -17.62 -22.64
CA ILE A 57 20.32 -18.11 -22.60
C ILE A 57 19.99 -18.82 -23.90
N THR A 58 19.25 -19.92 -23.82
CA THR A 58 18.78 -20.65 -25.00
C THR A 58 17.42 -20.12 -25.48
N SER A 59 17.15 -20.25 -26.78
CA SER A 59 15.87 -19.88 -27.38
C SER A 59 14.69 -20.61 -26.74
N GLY A 60 14.88 -21.85 -26.27
CA GLY A 60 13.86 -22.63 -25.57
C GLY A 60 13.44 -22.03 -24.22
N ILE A 61 14.38 -21.40 -23.48
CA ILE A 61 14.08 -20.70 -22.23
C ILE A 61 13.28 -19.42 -22.52
N LEU A 62 13.64 -18.69 -23.58
CA LEU A 62 12.97 -17.43 -23.95
C LEU A 62 11.50 -17.64 -24.34
N GLN A 63 11.17 -18.74 -25.01
CA GLN A 63 9.82 -19.03 -25.47
C GLN A 63 8.86 -19.49 -24.34
N ASN A 64 9.41 -19.98 -23.23
CA ASN A 64 8.63 -20.51 -22.12
C ASN A 64 8.68 -19.60 -20.90
N LYS A 65 7.54 -18.96 -20.59
CA LYS A 65 7.44 -18.02 -19.47
C LYS A 65 7.88 -18.62 -18.12
N SER A 66 7.53 -19.90 -17.86
CA SER A 66 7.90 -20.54 -16.58
C SER A 66 9.39 -20.86 -16.51
N SER A 67 10.01 -21.21 -17.63
CA SER A 67 11.46 -21.44 -17.74
C SER A 67 12.23 -20.15 -17.59
N LEU A 68 11.79 -19.07 -18.24
CA LEU A 68 12.36 -17.74 -18.10
C LEU A 68 12.29 -17.24 -16.64
N GLN A 69 11.16 -17.43 -15.99
CA GLN A 69 11.01 -17.04 -14.58
C GLN A 69 12.00 -17.80 -13.67
N LYS A 70 12.16 -19.10 -13.85
CA LYS A 70 13.13 -19.89 -13.07
C LYS A 70 14.57 -19.45 -13.37
N PHE A 71 14.88 -19.18 -14.62
CA PHE A 71 16.19 -18.68 -15.04
C PHE A 71 16.50 -17.34 -14.37
N LEU A 72 15.58 -16.38 -14.39
CA LEU A 72 15.77 -15.06 -13.78
C LEU A 72 15.85 -15.10 -12.24
N GLN A 73 15.26 -16.10 -11.61
CA GLN A 73 15.39 -16.31 -10.15
C GLN A 73 16.76 -16.86 -9.75
N ASN A 74 17.44 -17.57 -10.66
CA ASN A 74 18.75 -18.17 -10.38
C ASN A 74 19.64 -18.05 -11.64
N ILE A 75 20.08 -16.82 -11.94
CA ILE A 75 20.89 -16.51 -13.12
C ILE A 75 22.20 -17.30 -13.08
N PRO A 76 22.41 -18.29 -13.97
CA PRO A 76 23.63 -19.07 -14.00
C PRO A 76 24.83 -18.21 -14.45
N SER A 77 26.05 -18.70 -14.24
CA SER A 77 27.21 -18.17 -14.91
C SER A 77 27.19 -18.59 -16.38
N ARG A 78 27.95 -17.88 -17.24
CA ARG A 78 28.07 -18.21 -18.64
C ARG A 78 28.42 -19.70 -18.79
N TYR A 79 27.72 -20.39 -19.67
CA TYR A 79 28.09 -21.77 -20.02
C TYR A 79 29.45 -21.71 -20.79
N SER A 80 30.40 -22.54 -20.37
CA SER A 80 31.59 -22.77 -21.17
C SER A 80 31.23 -23.60 -22.39
N ASP A 81 31.85 -23.33 -23.53
CA ASP A 81 31.58 -23.87 -24.89
C ASP A 81 31.66 -25.43 -24.99
N GLU A 82 31.76 -26.17 -23.88
CA GLU A 82 31.88 -27.63 -23.86
C GLU A 82 30.55 -28.40 -23.88
N ASP A 83 29.41 -27.71 -23.81
CA ASP A 83 28.09 -28.38 -23.86
C ASP A 83 27.60 -28.45 -25.33
N ASP A 84 27.94 -29.58 -25.99
CA ASP A 84 27.62 -29.94 -27.39
C ASP A 84 26.10 -30.26 -27.55
N SER A 85 25.22 -29.50 -26.92
CA SER A 85 23.76 -29.71 -26.93
C SER A 85 23.08 -29.22 -28.24
N GLY A 86 23.83 -28.60 -29.16
CA GLY A 86 23.28 -28.11 -30.44
C GLY A 86 22.26 -26.97 -30.32
N ASP A 87 22.03 -26.47 -29.11
CA ASP A 87 21.15 -25.34 -28.86
C ASP A 87 21.86 -24.02 -29.17
N GLU A 88 21.15 -23.11 -29.82
CA GLU A 88 21.63 -21.75 -30.06
C GLU A 88 21.62 -20.92 -28.77
N TYR A 89 22.82 -20.59 -28.28
CA TYR A 89 22.99 -19.75 -27.10
C TYR A 89 23.15 -18.29 -27.50
N THR A 90 22.47 -17.42 -26.76
CA THR A 90 22.63 -15.97 -26.91
C THR A 90 23.24 -15.39 -25.63
N ASP A 91 24.39 -14.74 -25.77
CA ASP A 91 25.04 -14.06 -24.65
C ASP A 91 24.35 -12.75 -24.31
N LEU A 92 24.18 -12.50 -23.03
CA LEU A 92 23.59 -11.26 -22.52
C LEU A 92 24.14 -10.92 -21.15
N SER A 93 24.06 -9.62 -20.80
CA SER A 93 24.43 -9.11 -19.49
C SER A 93 23.17 -8.78 -18.73
N LEU A 94 22.99 -9.41 -17.56
CA LEU A 94 21.86 -9.20 -16.68
C LEU A 94 22.27 -8.50 -15.39
N ILE A 95 21.36 -7.71 -14.84
CA ILE A 95 21.55 -7.03 -13.57
C ILE A 95 21.33 -8.03 -12.44
N VAL A 96 22.33 -8.19 -11.57
CA VAL A 96 22.24 -9.05 -10.40
C VAL A 96 22.64 -8.28 -9.14
N PRO A 97 21.92 -8.51 -8.02
CA PRO A 97 22.34 -7.95 -6.75
C PRO A 97 23.58 -8.68 -6.23
N GLN A 98 24.59 -7.94 -5.78
CA GLN A 98 25.77 -8.50 -5.12
C GLN A 98 25.40 -9.12 -3.75
N ASN A 99 24.45 -8.50 -3.07
CA ASN A 99 23.86 -9.02 -1.83
C ASN A 99 22.54 -9.75 -2.13
N LYS A 100 22.39 -10.98 -1.65
CA LYS A 100 21.18 -11.79 -1.85
C LYS A 100 19.89 -11.21 -1.22
N ASN A 101 19.98 -10.09 -0.52
CA ASN A 101 18.89 -9.51 0.28
C ASN A 101 18.18 -8.32 -0.37
N ILE A 102 18.35 -8.08 -1.68
CA ILE A 102 17.55 -7.05 -2.35
C ILE A 102 16.16 -7.63 -2.63
N TYR A 103 15.24 -7.32 -1.73
CA TYR A 103 13.83 -7.71 -1.81
C TYR A 103 12.95 -6.47 -2.03
N GLY A 104 11.69 -6.70 -2.38
CA GLY A 104 10.72 -5.64 -2.54
C GLY A 104 10.65 -5.03 -3.94
N LYS A 105 10.40 -3.74 -4.02
CA LYS A 105 10.13 -3.06 -5.28
C LYS A 105 11.37 -2.96 -6.17
N LEU A 106 12.56 -2.74 -5.60
CA LEU A 106 13.82 -2.75 -6.39
C LEU A 106 14.06 -4.13 -7.02
N GLY A 107 13.84 -5.21 -6.28
CA GLY A 107 13.92 -6.57 -6.84
C GLY A 107 12.97 -6.79 -8.01
N LEU A 108 11.77 -6.20 -7.96
CA LEU A 108 10.81 -6.27 -9.06
C LEU A 108 11.24 -5.44 -10.27
N ILE A 109 11.84 -4.27 -10.06
CA ILE A 109 12.44 -3.46 -11.14
C ILE A 109 13.53 -4.27 -11.83
N ILE A 110 14.48 -4.83 -11.07
CA ILE A 110 15.56 -5.67 -11.60
C ILE A 110 15.00 -6.85 -12.39
N TYR A 111 14.02 -7.55 -11.84
CA TYR A 111 13.39 -8.69 -12.51
C TYR A 111 12.77 -8.28 -13.85
N ARG A 112 11.98 -7.20 -13.90
CA ARG A 112 11.34 -6.72 -15.14
C ARG A 112 12.35 -6.21 -16.16
N THR A 113 13.40 -5.51 -15.70
CA THR A 113 14.49 -5.08 -16.54
C THR A 113 15.20 -6.27 -17.17
N ASN A 114 15.54 -7.28 -16.39
CA ASN A 114 16.17 -8.50 -16.88
C ASN A 114 15.23 -9.30 -17.81
N GLU A 115 13.93 -9.36 -17.52
CA GLU A 115 12.94 -9.96 -18.42
C GLU A 115 12.89 -9.23 -19.76
N TYR A 116 12.93 -7.89 -19.76
CA TYR A 116 12.98 -7.09 -20.97
C TYR A 116 14.27 -7.33 -21.75
N LEU A 117 15.43 -7.33 -21.08
CA LEU A 117 16.72 -7.60 -21.73
C LEU A 117 16.77 -8.99 -22.37
N CYS A 118 16.25 -10.01 -21.68
CA CYS A 118 16.14 -11.35 -22.23
C CYS A 118 15.26 -11.43 -23.51
N LYS A 119 14.13 -10.73 -23.51
CA LYS A 119 13.19 -10.74 -24.65
C LYS A 119 13.69 -9.94 -25.86
N ASN A 120 14.61 -9.01 -25.64
CA ASN A 120 15.17 -8.13 -26.67
C ASN A 120 16.65 -8.43 -26.94
N THR A 121 17.07 -9.68 -26.80
CA THR A 121 18.43 -10.13 -27.12
C THR A 121 18.78 -9.82 -28.57
N GLY A 122 20.00 -9.32 -28.79
CA GLY A 122 20.49 -8.94 -30.11
C GLY A 122 20.09 -7.53 -30.59
N THR A 123 19.28 -6.79 -29.82
CA THR A 123 18.97 -5.38 -30.08
C THR A 123 19.56 -4.50 -28.97
N SER A 124 19.80 -3.22 -29.26
CA SER A 124 20.17 -2.26 -28.21
C SER A 124 18.98 -2.04 -27.27
N ALA A 125 19.28 -2.02 -25.97
CA ALA A 125 18.25 -1.73 -24.97
C ALA A 125 17.72 -0.31 -25.16
N ASP A 126 16.40 -0.17 -25.21
CA ASP A 126 15.72 1.12 -25.26
C ASP A 126 15.66 1.70 -23.83
N LEU A 127 16.36 2.83 -23.64
CA LEU A 127 16.41 3.53 -22.36
C LEU A 127 15.02 3.99 -21.90
N GLY A 128 14.15 4.41 -22.84
CA GLY A 128 12.79 4.82 -22.53
C GLY A 128 11.95 3.70 -21.88
N ILE A 129 12.10 2.47 -22.37
CA ILE A 129 11.41 1.31 -21.78
C ILE A 129 11.95 0.98 -20.39
N LEU A 130 13.27 1.12 -20.18
CA LEU A 130 13.85 0.92 -18.85
C LEU A 130 13.40 1.99 -17.87
N GLU A 131 13.30 3.23 -18.31
CA GLU A 131 12.74 4.34 -17.52
C GLU A 131 11.27 4.07 -17.16
N ASP A 132 10.43 3.66 -18.13
CA ASP A 132 9.02 3.29 -17.92
C ASP A 132 8.86 2.16 -16.88
N ILE A 133 9.76 1.17 -16.88
CA ILE A 133 9.77 0.09 -15.87
C ILE A 133 10.00 0.67 -14.47
N CYS A 134 10.97 1.57 -14.31
CA CYS A 134 11.26 2.22 -13.04
C CYS A 134 10.11 3.11 -12.58
N ASP A 135 9.61 3.96 -13.47
CA ASP A 135 8.54 4.91 -13.17
C ASP A 135 7.22 4.20 -12.84
N SER A 136 6.91 3.10 -13.52
CA SER A 136 5.74 2.28 -13.19
C SER A 136 5.79 1.73 -11.75
N GLN A 137 6.96 1.33 -11.27
CA GLN A 137 7.09 0.81 -9.89
C GLN A 137 7.09 1.94 -8.86
N LYS A 138 7.73 3.06 -9.17
CA LYS A 138 7.71 4.27 -8.35
C LYS A 138 6.28 4.81 -8.24
N GLY A 139 5.58 4.98 -9.36
CA GLY A 139 4.19 5.42 -9.40
C GLY A 139 3.25 4.52 -8.59
N ALA A 140 3.42 3.20 -8.67
CA ALA A 140 2.64 2.27 -7.86
C ALA A 140 2.86 2.46 -6.35
N LEU A 141 4.08 2.82 -5.90
CA LEU A 141 4.35 3.17 -4.51
C LEU A 141 3.74 4.50 -4.11
N GLU A 142 3.85 5.50 -4.98
CA GLU A 142 3.26 6.83 -4.77
C GLU A 142 1.73 6.73 -4.64
N ASP A 143 1.07 5.95 -5.49
CA ASP A 143 -0.37 5.67 -5.41
C ASP A 143 -0.75 4.97 -4.10
N GLU A 144 0.05 3.99 -3.68
CA GLU A 144 -0.17 3.31 -2.40
C GLU A 144 -0.03 4.25 -1.21
N ILE A 145 0.91 5.21 -1.26
CA ILE A 145 1.11 6.24 -0.23
C ILE A 145 -0.09 7.19 -0.26
N HIS A 146 -0.46 7.67 -1.45
CA HIS A 146 -1.57 8.63 -1.62
C HIS A 146 -2.89 8.07 -1.09
N ASN A 147 -3.20 6.82 -1.44
CA ASN A 147 -4.37 6.12 -0.89
C ASN A 147 -4.31 5.96 0.64
N SER A 148 -3.12 5.74 1.19
CA SER A 148 -2.93 5.60 2.64
C SER A 148 -3.12 6.92 3.39
N LEU A 149 -2.80 8.07 2.79
CA LEU A 149 -2.96 9.40 3.39
C LEU A 149 -4.44 9.78 3.60
N ASN A 150 -5.35 9.29 2.76
CA ASN A 150 -6.77 9.58 2.87
C ASN A 150 -7.46 8.78 4.00
N VAL A 151 -6.90 7.67 4.44
CA VAL A 151 -7.51 6.80 5.48
C VAL A 151 -7.71 7.54 6.81
N PRO A 152 -6.75 8.30 7.38
CA PRO A 152 -6.97 9.06 8.61
C PRO A 152 -8.10 10.09 8.50
N LEU A 153 -8.25 10.72 7.32
CA LEU A 153 -9.33 11.68 7.07
C LEU A 153 -10.70 11.01 7.13
N TYR A 154 -10.86 9.87 6.46
CA TYR A 154 -12.11 9.11 6.48
C TYR A 154 -12.43 8.55 7.88
N LEU A 155 -11.40 8.09 8.61
CA LEU A 155 -11.56 7.64 9.99
C LEU A 155 -11.99 8.78 10.92
N GLY A 156 -11.44 9.98 10.75
CA GLY A 156 -11.85 11.17 11.50
C GLY A 156 -13.31 11.53 11.22
N LEU A 157 -13.71 11.55 9.95
CA LEU A 157 -15.09 11.80 9.56
C LEU A 157 -16.04 10.74 10.11
N ALA A 158 -15.73 9.46 9.98
CA ALA A 158 -16.52 8.37 10.53
C ALA A 158 -16.65 8.48 12.06
N GLY A 159 -15.55 8.82 12.75
CA GLY A 159 -15.56 9.04 14.20
C GLY A 159 -16.48 10.18 14.62
N THR A 160 -16.52 11.29 13.88
CA THR A 160 -17.44 12.41 14.14
C THR A 160 -18.91 11.98 13.94
N PHE A 161 -19.21 11.23 12.88
CA PHE A 161 -20.57 10.69 12.67
C PHE A 161 -21.01 9.78 13.80
N VAL A 162 -20.17 8.86 14.21
CA VAL A 162 -20.48 7.96 15.35
C VAL A 162 -20.67 8.77 16.63
N GLY A 163 -19.83 9.80 16.88
CA GLY A 163 -19.96 10.70 18.01
C GLY A 163 -21.31 11.45 18.03
N ILE A 164 -21.74 11.98 16.89
CA ILE A 164 -23.04 12.65 16.75
C ILE A 164 -24.19 11.67 17.03
N ILE A 165 -24.17 10.48 16.42
CA ILE A 165 -25.20 9.46 16.62
C ILE A 165 -25.27 9.06 18.11
N THR A 166 -24.12 8.79 18.73
CA THR A 166 -24.06 8.42 20.14
C THR A 166 -24.56 9.55 21.05
N GLY A 167 -24.19 10.80 20.73
CA GLY A 167 -24.67 11.98 21.43
C GLY A 167 -26.18 12.15 21.34
N LEU A 168 -26.77 11.93 20.15
CA LEU A 168 -28.20 12.02 19.92
C LEU A 168 -29.01 10.92 20.69
N ILE A 169 -28.45 9.71 20.77
CA ILE A 169 -29.09 8.62 21.55
C ILE A 169 -29.12 8.95 23.04
N GLY A 170 -28.11 9.69 23.56
CA GLY A 170 -28.05 10.12 24.96
C GLY A 170 -28.95 11.32 25.29
N VAL A 171 -29.51 11.99 24.28
CA VAL A 171 -30.39 13.15 24.52
C VAL A 171 -31.81 12.68 24.69
N ASP A 172 -32.41 13.01 25.86
CA ASP A 172 -33.84 12.79 26.10
C ASP A 172 -34.61 13.88 25.32
N PHE A 173 -35.12 13.52 24.15
CA PHE A 173 -35.91 14.40 23.30
C PHE A 173 -37.17 14.97 24.02
N ASN A 174 -37.70 14.26 25.03
CA ASN A 174 -38.79 14.75 25.82
C ASN A 174 -38.42 15.97 26.68
N GLN A 175 -37.16 16.11 27.09
CA GLN A 175 -36.69 17.32 27.80
C GLN A 175 -36.55 18.53 26.84
N ILE A 176 -36.20 18.30 25.58
CA ILE A 176 -36.00 19.40 24.62
C ILE A 176 -37.30 19.88 24.03
N PHE A 177 -38.25 18.96 23.77
CA PHE A 177 -39.52 19.26 23.13
C PHE A 177 -40.69 19.26 24.09
N GLY A 178 -40.53 18.78 25.35
CA GLY A 178 -41.58 18.71 26.37
C GLY A 178 -41.93 20.05 27.01
N GLU A 179 -41.15 21.11 26.84
CA GLU A 179 -41.46 22.46 27.34
C GLU A 179 -42.42 23.25 26.43
N THR A 180 -42.92 22.67 25.36
CA THR A 180 -43.93 23.33 24.51
C THR A 180 -45.35 23.29 25.09
N ASP A 181 -45.57 22.63 26.24
CA ASP A 181 -46.85 22.63 26.90
C ASP A 181 -47.20 23.97 27.65
N ASN A 182 -46.28 24.94 27.67
CA ASN A 182 -46.55 26.29 28.20
C ASN A 182 -47.25 27.22 27.20
N LEU A 183 -47.81 26.70 26.09
CA LEU A 183 -48.72 27.46 25.21
C LEU A 183 -50.09 27.73 25.86
N SER A 184 -50.39 27.11 27.00
CA SER A 184 -51.63 27.45 27.78
C SER A 184 -51.60 28.86 28.36
N GLY A 185 -50.41 29.47 28.53
CA GLY A 185 -50.27 30.86 29.01
C GLY A 185 -50.67 31.91 27.99
N LEU A 186 -50.68 31.61 26.67
CA LEU A 186 -51.06 32.55 25.61
C LEU A 186 -52.60 32.60 25.37
N GLN A 187 -53.34 31.62 25.85
CA GLN A 187 -54.80 31.64 25.75
C GLN A 187 -55.47 32.67 26.69
N HIS A 188 -54.77 33.10 27.74
CA HIS A 188 -55.30 34.12 28.67
C HIS A 188 -55.05 35.58 28.22
N LEU A 189 -54.32 35.81 27.13
CA LEU A 189 -54.08 37.16 26.58
C LEU A 189 -55.06 37.53 25.43
N LEU A 190 -55.97 36.65 25.05
CA LEU A 190 -56.92 36.83 23.96
C LEU A 190 -58.41 36.95 24.41
N TYR A 191 -58.66 37.15 25.74
CA TYR A 191 -59.97 37.51 26.23
C TYR A 191 -59.95 38.81 27.02
#